data_df54b6923de13bb4b35974caddf54fa3
#
_entry.id   df54b6923de13bb4b35974caddf54fa3
#
_cell.length_a   1.000
_cell.length_b   1.000
_cell.length_c   1.000
_cell.angle_alpha   90.00
_cell.angle_beta   90.00
_cell.angle_gamma   90.00
#
_symmetry.space_group_name_H-M   'P 1'
#
loop_
_entity.id
_entity.type
_entity.pdbx_description
1 polymer ?
#
loop_
_entity_poly.entity_id
_entity_poly.type
_entity_poly.pdbx_seq_one_letter_code
_entity_poly.pdbx_strand_id
1 'polypeptide(L)'
;MRNEGTRSVLLLLFLFVFFASTSAASLKKDLSISLVDRKIQDMSGQGFILLFNLSLSNSSSSLCYLDRYDYRVVVHHVEYLNLETSLDRPIEIAAKGMTLISIPLKITYSLLFQSVKGIEDQDKVFCYITGGLVFRDERSKNERIPFTFSGEFPIFKDPEIEIRFLQVKDLSIGGADLSLDVIFKNKNVFDLLVDSIGYELALGERPVGKGEIGGDKNIEARAEKAFSLPLLLEFFEVGKEAYEILQQPRVPCRFLGEMEVTTVWGRMVIHFDKSEMISPLRAN
;
A
#
# COMPACT_ATOMS: atom_id res chain seq x y z
N MET A 1 -3.13 31.11 26.77
CA MET A 1 -4.31 30.35 26.34
C MET A 1 -3.87 29.50 25.18
N ARG A 2 -3.61 28.20 25.42
CA ARG A 2 -3.19 27.22 24.44
C ARG A 2 -4.46 26.66 23.77
N ASN A 3 -4.58 26.84 22.47
CA ASN A 3 -5.61 26.20 21.66
C ASN A 3 -5.09 24.79 21.26
N GLU A 4 -5.59 23.77 21.92
CA GLU A 4 -5.39 22.40 21.53
C GLU A 4 -6.31 22.11 20.34
N GLY A 5 -5.73 22.09 19.14
CA GLY A 5 -6.41 21.64 17.94
C GLY A 5 -6.69 20.15 18.03
N THR A 6 -7.95 19.81 18.24
CA THR A 6 -8.48 18.45 18.23
C THR A 6 -8.29 17.87 16.81
N ARG A 7 -7.31 16.97 16.64
CA ARG A 7 -7.15 16.15 15.44
C ARG A 7 -8.33 15.18 15.37
N SER A 8 -9.30 15.49 14.55
CA SER A 8 -10.41 14.57 14.21
C SER A 8 -9.84 13.40 13.43
N VAL A 9 -9.58 12.30 14.12
CA VAL A 9 -9.40 10.99 13.49
C VAL A 9 -10.74 10.65 12.84
N LEU A 10 -10.80 10.69 11.51
CA LEU A 10 -11.98 10.32 10.74
C LEU A 10 -12.17 8.79 10.86
N LEU A 11 -12.87 8.37 11.91
CA LEU A 11 -13.31 7.00 12.12
C LEU A 11 -14.39 6.72 11.07
N LEU A 12 -14.02 6.01 9.99
CA LEU A 12 -14.96 5.55 8.97
C LEU A 12 -15.92 4.54 9.59
N LEU A 13 -17.11 5.01 9.95
CA LEU A 13 -18.20 4.19 10.49
C LEU A 13 -18.86 3.44 9.33
N PHE A 14 -18.70 2.12 9.28
CA PHE A 14 -19.37 1.26 8.31
C PHE A 14 -20.63 0.65 8.91
N LEU A 15 -21.76 0.89 8.24
CA LEU A 15 -23.06 0.33 8.61
C LEU A 15 -23.18 -1.11 8.08
N PHE A 16 -23.46 -2.06 8.97
CA PHE A 16 -23.65 -3.46 8.62
C PHE A 16 -25.14 -3.81 8.54
N VAL A 17 -25.54 -4.44 7.45
CA VAL A 17 -26.83 -5.13 7.36
C VAL A 17 -26.57 -6.63 7.34
N PHE A 18 -26.97 -7.30 8.40
CA PHE A 18 -26.92 -8.75 8.55
C PHE A 18 -28.23 -9.33 7.99
N PHE A 19 -28.16 -10.10 6.91
CA PHE A 19 -29.26 -10.98 6.53
C PHE A 19 -28.94 -12.42 6.96
N ALA A 20 -29.54 -12.87 8.03
CA ALA A 20 -29.56 -14.27 8.42
C ALA A 20 -30.75 -14.95 7.73
N SER A 21 -30.48 -15.78 6.73
CA SER A 21 -31.52 -16.66 6.16
C SER A 21 -31.66 -17.91 7.00
N THR A 22 -32.82 -18.09 7.61
CA THR A 22 -33.21 -19.25 8.40
C THR A 22 -33.61 -20.44 7.53
N SER A 23 -32.86 -21.55 7.60
CA SER A 23 -33.28 -22.86 7.12
C SER A 23 -32.58 -23.97 7.90
N ALA A 24 -33.36 -24.97 8.29
CA ALA A 24 -33.09 -25.99 9.23
C ALA A 24 -31.87 -26.90 8.96
N ALA A 25 -30.79 -26.71 9.73
CA ALA A 25 -29.80 -27.75 10.00
C ALA A 25 -28.97 -27.36 11.22
N SER A 26 -28.55 -28.33 12.03
CA SER A 26 -28.10 -28.13 13.41
C SER A 26 -26.92 -27.19 13.59
N LEU A 27 -25.88 -27.25 12.71
CA LEU A 27 -24.69 -26.44 12.84
C LEU A 27 -24.96 -24.93 12.62
N LYS A 28 -25.83 -24.54 11.68
CA LYS A 28 -26.18 -23.13 11.42
C LYS A 28 -26.82 -22.41 12.60
N LYS A 29 -27.46 -23.12 13.49
CA LYS A 29 -28.08 -22.54 14.69
C LYS A 29 -27.06 -22.27 15.78
N ASP A 30 -26.02 -23.10 15.81
CA ASP A 30 -25.07 -23.14 16.91
C ASP A 30 -23.75 -22.42 16.58
N LEU A 31 -23.49 -22.17 15.32
CA LEU A 31 -22.32 -21.43 14.86
C LEU A 31 -22.66 -20.00 14.47
N SER A 32 -21.91 -19.04 14.99
CA SER A 32 -21.99 -17.64 14.59
C SER A 32 -20.64 -17.13 14.12
N ILE A 33 -20.69 -16.30 13.09
CA ILE A 33 -19.51 -15.62 12.50
C ILE A 33 -19.69 -14.14 12.76
N SER A 34 -18.73 -13.51 13.38
CA SER A 34 -18.69 -12.05 13.55
C SER A 34 -17.37 -11.48 13.08
N LEU A 35 -17.43 -10.34 12.41
CA LEU A 35 -16.23 -9.57 12.05
C LEU A 35 -15.75 -8.83 13.28
N VAL A 36 -14.50 -9.09 13.69
CA VAL A 36 -13.85 -8.42 14.81
C VAL A 36 -13.22 -7.10 14.34
N ASP A 37 -12.36 -7.22 13.33
CA ASP A 37 -11.72 -6.05 12.70
C ASP A 37 -11.29 -6.35 11.25
N ARG A 38 -10.76 -5.32 10.60
CA ARG A 38 -10.16 -5.40 9.28
C ARG A 38 -8.85 -4.63 9.30
N LYS A 39 -7.83 -5.20 8.69
CA LYS A 39 -6.51 -4.60 8.65
C LYS A 39 -5.95 -4.66 7.24
N ILE A 40 -5.42 -3.55 6.74
CA ILE A 40 -4.63 -3.52 5.52
C ILE A 40 -3.18 -3.79 5.91
N GLN A 41 -2.52 -4.68 5.17
CA GLN A 41 -1.12 -5.02 5.32
C GLN A 41 -0.43 -5.01 3.95
N ASP A 42 0.89 -4.87 3.97
CA ASP A 42 1.75 -4.96 2.79
C ASP A 42 1.27 -4.05 1.63
N MET A 43 0.85 -2.83 1.97
CA MET A 43 0.42 -1.85 0.98
C MET A 43 1.61 -1.38 0.14
N SER A 44 1.43 -1.35 -1.17
CA SER A 44 2.42 -0.93 -2.15
C SER A 44 1.73 -0.40 -3.41
N GLY A 45 2.49 0.12 -4.37
CA GLY A 45 1.97 0.46 -5.71
C GLY A 45 1.41 -0.73 -6.49
N GLN A 46 1.70 -1.97 -6.07
CA GLN A 46 1.18 -3.17 -6.71
C GLN A 46 -0.14 -3.66 -6.11
N GLY A 47 -0.47 -3.26 -4.88
CA GLY A 47 -1.66 -3.70 -4.16
C GLY A 47 -1.44 -3.82 -2.66
N PHE A 48 -2.26 -4.64 -2.01
CA PHE A 48 -2.22 -4.85 -0.56
C PHE A 48 -2.91 -6.17 -0.17
N ILE A 49 -2.75 -6.55 1.10
CA ILE A 49 -3.49 -7.65 1.70
C ILE A 49 -4.51 -7.06 2.68
N LEU A 50 -5.78 -7.37 2.47
CA LEU A 50 -6.85 -7.06 3.41
C LEU A 50 -7.12 -8.29 4.27
N LEU A 51 -6.82 -8.18 5.56
CA LEU A 51 -7.14 -9.23 6.55
C LEU A 51 -8.51 -8.99 7.16
N PHE A 52 -9.35 -10.01 7.10
CA PHE A 52 -10.60 -10.06 7.86
C PHE A 52 -10.39 -10.93 9.10
N ASN A 53 -10.38 -10.31 10.27
CA ASN A 53 -10.30 -11.01 11.53
C ASN A 53 -11.72 -11.35 11.99
N LEU A 54 -12.03 -12.64 11.98
CA LEU A 54 -13.35 -13.16 12.29
C LEU A 54 -13.31 -13.90 13.62
N SER A 55 -14.36 -13.75 14.39
CA SER A 55 -14.66 -14.58 15.55
C SER A 55 -15.70 -15.64 15.17
N LEU A 56 -15.32 -16.89 15.32
CA LEU A 56 -16.19 -18.06 15.13
C LEU A 56 -16.61 -18.57 16.50
N SER A 57 -17.89 -18.50 16.81
CA SER A 57 -18.45 -18.94 18.09
C SER A 57 -19.32 -20.18 17.90
N ASN A 58 -19.04 -21.21 18.69
CA ASN A 58 -19.78 -22.46 18.70
C ASN A 58 -20.57 -22.58 20.00
N SER A 59 -21.88 -22.46 19.95
CA SER A 59 -22.77 -22.60 21.11
C SER A 59 -23.21 -24.03 21.38
N SER A 60 -22.87 -25.00 20.50
CA SER A 60 -23.21 -26.41 20.65
C SER A 60 -22.39 -27.10 21.74
N SER A 61 -22.80 -28.31 22.13
CA SER A 61 -22.06 -29.18 23.03
C SER A 61 -21.02 -30.06 22.31
N SER A 62 -20.93 -30.01 20.99
CA SER A 62 -19.99 -30.77 20.16
C SER A 62 -18.99 -29.86 19.52
N LEU A 63 -17.77 -30.33 19.30
CA LEU A 63 -16.77 -29.60 18.56
C LEU A 63 -17.07 -29.63 17.05
N CYS A 64 -16.55 -28.67 16.32
CA CYS A 64 -16.58 -28.64 14.86
C CYS A 64 -15.25 -28.13 14.27
N TYR A 65 -15.09 -28.39 13.00
CA TYR A 65 -13.86 -28.03 12.26
C TYR A 65 -14.20 -27.14 11.09
N LEU A 66 -13.46 -26.06 10.91
CA LEU A 66 -13.45 -25.29 9.65
C LEU A 66 -12.48 -25.96 8.69
N ASP A 67 -12.97 -26.50 7.57
CA ASP A 67 -12.18 -27.25 6.60
C ASP A 67 -11.75 -26.37 5.41
N ARG A 68 -12.61 -25.46 4.97
CA ARG A 68 -12.37 -24.59 3.82
C ARG A 68 -13.23 -23.34 3.87
N TYR A 69 -12.84 -22.38 3.05
CA TYR A 69 -13.64 -21.18 2.79
C TYR A 69 -13.60 -20.80 1.31
N ASP A 70 -14.63 -20.15 0.88
CA ASP A 70 -14.72 -19.54 -0.44
C ASP A 70 -15.12 -18.08 -0.30
N TYR A 71 -14.66 -17.25 -1.24
CA TYR A 71 -15.14 -15.89 -1.36
C TYR A 71 -15.06 -15.36 -2.78
N ARG A 72 -15.94 -14.42 -3.07
CA ARG A 72 -16.01 -13.66 -4.31
C ARG A 72 -15.99 -12.18 -3.99
N VAL A 73 -15.17 -11.44 -4.71
CA VAL A 73 -15.06 -9.98 -4.60
C VAL A 73 -15.69 -9.36 -5.83
N VAL A 74 -16.66 -8.47 -5.61
CA VAL A 74 -17.34 -7.71 -6.66
C VAL A 74 -17.04 -6.23 -6.47
N VAL A 75 -16.52 -5.60 -7.52
CA VAL A 75 -16.18 -4.18 -7.55
C VAL A 75 -16.96 -3.55 -8.71
N HIS A 76 -17.71 -2.48 -8.46
CA HIS A 76 -18.54 -1.81 -9.49
C HIS A 76 -19.38 -2.80 -10.32
N HIS A 77 -19.99 -3.79 -9.66
CA HIS A 77 -20.79 -4.85 -10.30
C HIS A 77 -20.00 -5.84 -11.17
N VAL A 78 -18.68 -5.74 -11.20
CA VAL A 78 -17.79 -6.68 -11.90
C VAL A 78 -17.19 -7.65 -10.90
N GLU A 79 -17.24 -8.95 -11.19
CA GLU A 79 -16.52 -9.95 -10.42
C GLU A 79 -15.02 -9.78 -10.67
N TYR A 80 -14.31 -9.35 -9.61
CA TYR A 80 -12.88 -9.11 -9.65
C TYR A 80 -12.08 -10.37 -9.29
N LEU A 81 -12.55 -11.10 -8.29
CA LEU A 81 -11.86 -12.27 -7.77
C LEU A 81 -12.87 -13.30 -7.27
N ASN A 82 -12.58 -14.57 -7.55
CA ASN A 82 -13.30 -15.71 -7.02
C ASN A 82 -12.27 -16.74 -6.54
N LEU A 83 -12.32 -17.12 -5.28
CA LEU A 83 -11.36 -18.00 -4.65
C LEU A 83 -12.07 -19.05 -3.79
N GLU A 84 -11.61 -20.30 -3.91
CA GLU A 84 -11.91 -21.37 -2.98
C GLU A 84 -10.60 -21.88 -2.39
N THR A 85 -10.52 -21.97 -1.07
CA THR A 85 -9.32 -22.38 -0.34
C THR A 85 -9.67 -23.49 0.63
N SER A 86 -9.05 -24.64 0.47
CA SER A 86 -9.02 -25.70 1.48
C SER A 86 -7.89 -25.43 2.46
N LEU A 87 -8.15 -25.63 3.74
CA LEU A 87 -7.13 -25.48 4.77
C LEU A 87 -6.28 -26.74 4.82
N ASP A 88 -4.96 -26.61 4.85
CA ASP A 88 -4.02 -27.72 5.01
C ASP A 88 -4.29 -28.51 6.30
N ARG A 89 -4.71 -27.77 7.34
CA ARG A 89 -5.16 -28.33 8.61
C ARG A 89 -6.47 -27.68 8.98
N PRO A 90 -7.53 -28.49 9.23
CA PRO A 90 -8.80 -27.97 9.73
C PRO A 90 -8.61 -27.19 11.03
N ILE A 91 -9.33 -26.08 11.17
CA ILE A 91 -9.29 -25.28 12.40
C ILE A 91 -10.39 -25.80 13.34
N GLU A 92 -9.98 -26.25 14.51
CA GLU A 92 -10.90 -26.72 15.54
C GLU A 92 -11.60 -25.56 16.23
N ILE A 93 -12.92 -25.72 16.42
CA ILE A 93 -13.75 -24.81 17.19
C ILE A 93 -14.42 -25.64 18.30
N ALA A 94 -13.90 -25.46 19.50
CA ALA A 94 -14.33 -26.22 20.66
C ALA A 94 -15.83 -26.06 20.95
N ALA A 95 -16.42 -27.07 21.58
CA ALA A 95 -17.78 -27.01 22.12
C ALA A 95 -17.89 -25.84 23.12
N LYS A 96 -18.96 -25.04 23.04
CA LYS A 96 -19.14 -23.83 23.86
C LYS A 96 -17.98 -22.83 23.78
N GLY A 97 -17.19 -22.91 22.70
CA GLY A 97 -15.95 -22.15 22.51
C GLY A 97 -16.04 -21.06 21.47
N MET A 98 -14.95 -20.29 21.40
CA MET A 98 -14.74 -19.24 20.41
C MET A 98 -13.32 -19.34 19.86
N THR A 99 -13.18 -19.19 18.54
CA THR A 99 -11.90 -19.23 17.83
C THR A 99 -11.78 -18.01 16.94
N LEU A 100 -10.62 -17.36 16.97
CA LEU A 100 -10.29 -16.25 16.07
C LEU A 100 -9.56 -16.79 14.84
N ILE A 101 -9.98 -16.35 13.68
CA ILE A 101 -9.32 -16.66 12.40
C ILE A 101 -9.07 -15.38 11.61
N SER A 102 -8.07 -15.42 10.72
CA SER A 102 -7.79 -14.35 9.78
C SER A 102 -7.93 -14.88 8.36
N ILE A 103 -8.77 -14.24 7.56
CA ILE A 103 -8.91 -14.55 6.13
C ILE A 103 -8.18 -13.46 5.34
N PRO A 104 -7.07 -13.80 4.64
CA PRO A 104 -6.37 -12.84 3.79
C PRO A 104 -7.08 -12.71 2.43
N LEU A 105 -7.28 -11.48 2.00
CA LEU A 105 -7.71 -11.12 0.66
C LEU A 105 -6.61 -10.30 0.00
N LYS A 106 -5.94 -10.87 -1.00
CA LYS A 106 -4.92 -10.15 -1.78
C LYS A 106 -5.59 -9.34 -2.88
N ILE A 107 -5.43 -8.02 -2.83
CA ILE A 107 -5.83 -7.09 -3.87
C ILE A 107 -4.61 -6.72 -4.69
N THR A 108 -4.66 -6.95 -6.01
CA THR A 108 -3.60 -6.59 -6.95
C THR A 108 -4.15 -5.51 -7.89
N TYR A 109 -3.56 -4.32 -7.88
CA TYR A 109 -4.08 -3.18 -8.63
C TYR A 109 -4.08 -3.42 -10.14
N SER A 110 -3.05 -4.08 -10.70
CA SER A 110 -3.03 -4.39 -12.14
C SER A 110 -4.21 -5.26 -12.58
N LEU A 111 -4.55 -6.29 -11.81
CA LEU A 111 -5.73 -7.12 -12.08
C LEU A 111 -7.04 -6.34 -11.88
N LEU A 112 -7.08 -5.50 -10.87
CA LEU A 112 -8.25 -4.67 -10.57
C LEU A 112 -8.52 -3.69 -11.72
N PHE A 113 -7.49 -2.99 -12.22
CA PHE A 113 -7.59 -2.02 -13.31
C PHE A 113 -7.92 -2.68 -14.66
N GLN A 114 -7.42 -3.90 -14.89
CA GLN A 114 -7.80 -4.69 -16.07
C GLN A 114 -9.27 -5.11 -16.04
N SER A 115 -9.77 -5.49 -14.86
CA SER A 115 -11.13 -5.99 -14.68
C SER A 115 -12.18 -4.87 -14.65
N VAL A 116 -11.83 -3.72 -14.05
CA VAL A 116 -12.75 -2.60 -13.81
C VAL A 116 -12.17 -1.32 -14.40
N LYS A 117 -12.65 -0.92 -15.57
CA LYS A 117 -12.14 0.27 -16.27
C LYS A 117 -12.48 1.56 -15.55
N GLY A 118 -11.53 2.51 -15.53
CA GLY A 118 -11.73 3.87 -14.97
C GLY A 118 -11.70 3.91 -13.44
N ILE A 119 -11.21 2.86 -12.80
CA ILE A 119 -11.08 2.79 -11.35
C ILE A 119 -9.73 3.35 -10.89
N GLU A 120 -8.74 3.37 -11.75
CA GLU A 120 -7.38 3.87 -11.50
C GLU A 120 -7.33 5.34 -11.09
N ASP A 121 -8.28 6.14 -11.57
CA ASP A 121 -8.39 7.56 -11.24
C ASP A 121 -9.14 7.81 -9.92
N GLN A 122 -9.80 6.79 -9.39
CA GLN A 122 -10.53 6.91 -8.13
C GLN A 122 -9.59 6.89 -6.93
N ASP A 123 -10.00 7.51 -5.86
CA ASP A 123 -9.25 7.52 -4.60
C ASP A 123 -9.56 6.34 -3.73
N LYS A 124 -10.81 5.87 -3.83
CA LYS A 124 -11.35 4.74 -3.09
C LYS A 124 -12.30 3.95 -3.96
N VAL A 125 -12.38 2.68 -3.65
CA VAL A 125 -13.22 1.74 -4.36
C VAL A 125 -14.10 1.02 -3.38
N PHE A 126 -15.39 0.98 -3.69
CA PHE A 126 -16.36 0.20 -2.94
C PHE A 126 -16.42 -1.23 -3.49
N CYS A 127 -16.39 -2.21 -2.59
CA CYS A 127 -16.49 -3.62 -2.94
C CYS A 127 -17.49 -4.36 -2.05
N TYR A 128 -18.03 -5.45 -2.61
CA TYR A 128 -18.75 -6.47 -1.89
C TYR A 128 -17.93 -7.76 -1.88
N ILE A 129 -17.84 -8.39 -0.72
CA ILE A 129 -17.20 -9.68 -0.54
C ILE A 129 -18.25 -10.62 -0.02
N THR A 130 -18.58 -11.62 -0.82
CA THR A 130 -19.54 -12.65 -0.47
C THR A 130 -18.85 -14.01 -0.48
N GLY A 131 -19.17 -14.87 0.47
CA GLY A 131 -18.52 -16.17 0.54
C GLY A 131 -19.18 -17.11 1.54
N GLY A 132 -18.44 -18.13 1.91
CA GLY A 132 -18.88 -19.07 2.92
C GLY A 132 -17.71 -19.76 3.61
N LEU A 133 -17.95 -20.10 4.87
CA LEU A 133 -17.10 -20.97 5.67
C LEU A 133 -17.74 -22.35 5.70
N VAL A 134 -16.99 -23.39 5.35
CA VAL A 134 -17.47 -24.77 5.33
C VAL A 134 -16.96 -25.48 6.58
N PHE A 135 -17.88 -25.81 7.44
CA PHE A 135 -17.62 -26.50 8.67
C PHE A 135 -18.00 -27.98 8.55
N ARG A 136 -17.30 -28.82 9.29
CA ARG A 136 -17.55 -30.23 9.43
C ARG A 136 -17.79 -30.56 10.91
N ASP A 137 -18.85 -31.30 11.21
CA ASP A 137 -19.11 -31.85 12.56
C ASP A 137 -18.33 -33.16 12.78
N GLU A 138 -18.40 -33.70 14.01
CA GLU A 138 -17.79 -34.99 14.39
C GLU A 138 -18.28 -36.15 13.55
N ARG A 139 -19.48 -36.03 12.95
CA ARG A 139 -20.09 -37.05 12.08
C ARG A 139 -19.73 -36.86 10.60
N SER A 140 -18.76 -36.00 10.31
CA SER A 140 -18.30 -35.68 8.95
C SER A 140 -19.39 -35.06 8.06
N LYS A 141 -20.41 -34.44 8.65
CA LYS A 141 -21.41 -33.68 7.90
C LYS A 141 -20.90 -32.28 7.65
N ASN A 142 -20.82 -31.90 6.39
CA ASN A 142 -20.39 -30.59 5.98
C ASN A 142 -21.56 -29.60 5.94
N GLU A 143 -21.32 -28.39 6.42
CA GLU A 143 -22.27 -27.30 6.33
C GLU A 143 -21.57 -25.99 5.98
N ARG A 144 -22.07 -25.29 4.96
CA ARG A 144 -21.55 -23.99 4.52
C ARG A 144 -22.36 -22.87 5.16
N ILE A 145 -21.68 -22.00 5.91
CA ILE A 145 -22.26 -20.81 6.52
C ILE A 145 -21.86 -19.61 5.66
N PRO A 146 -22.82 -18.92 5.02
CA PRO A 146 -22.51 -17.78 4.17
C PRO A 146 -22.14 -16.55 5.01
N PHE A 147 -21.28 -15.71 4.42
CA PHE A 147 -21.01 -14.37 4.92
C PHE A 147 -21.07 -13.34 3.78
N THR A 148 -21.34 -12.10 4.15
CA THR A 148 -21.29 -10.97 3.23
C THR A 148 -20.69 -9.77 3.97
N PHE A 149 -19.67 -9.17 3.39
CA PHE A 149 -19.07 -7.93 3.85
C PHE A 149 -19.08 -6.92 2.72
N SER A 150 -19.18 -5.65 3.07
CA SER A 150 -18.99 -4.56 2.12
C SER A 150 -18.03 -3.55 2.72
N GLY A 151 -17.35 -2.80 1.87
CA GLY A 151 -16.45 -1.79 2.35
C GLY A 151 -15.75 -1.05 1.22
N GLU A 152 -15.01 -0.04 1.61
CA GLU A 152 -14.14 0.70 0.72
C GLU A 152 -12.69 0.36 1.03
N PHE A 153 -11.86 0.37 -0.02
CA PHE A 153 -10.41 0.34 0.11
C PHE A 153 -9.78 1.45 -0.74
N PRO A 154 -8.61 1.96 -0.35
CA PRO A 154 -7.94 3.02 -1.10
C PRO A 154 -7.30 2.46 -2.37
N ILE A 155 -7.23 3.32 -3.40
CA ILE A 155 -6.32 3.12 -4.52
C ILE A 155 -5.06 3.93 -4.24
N PHE A 156 -3.94 3.26 -4.15
CA PHE A 156 -2.65 3.92 -4.02
C PHE A 156 -2.20 4.43 -5.39
N LYS A 157 -1.73 5.68 -5.41
CA LYS A 157 -1.17 6.34 -6.58
C LYS A 157 0.27 6.70 -6.28
N ASP A 158 1.18 6.25 -7.14
CA ASP A 158 2.58 6.64 -7.02
C ASP A 158 2.71 8.17 -7.05
N PRO A 159 3.56 8.74 -6.19
CA PRO A 159 3.84 10.17 -6.23
C PRO A 159 4.40 10.58 -7.59
N GLU A 160 3.97 11.72 -8.08
CA GLU A 160 4.62 12.33 -9.24
C GLU A 160 5.91 13.03 -8.81
N ILE A 161 6.96 12.84 -9.58
CA ILE A 161 8.27 13.42 -9.31
C ILE A 161 8.60 14.42 -10.41
N GLU A 162 9.00 15.62 -9.99
CA GLU A 162 9.48 16.69 -10.86
C GLU A 162 10.91 17.07 -10.43
N ILE A 163 11.86 16.99 -11.35
CA ILE A 163 13.21 17.46 -11.13
C ILE A 163 13.23 18.96 -11.47
N ARG A 164 13.49 19.81 -10.47
CA ARG A 164 13.48 21.26 -10.64
C ARG A 164 14.77 21.76 -11.25
N PHE A 165 15.87 21.51 -10.57
CA PHE A 165 17.20 21.91 -11.01
C PHE A 165 18.30 21.15 -10.27
N LEU A 166 19.46 21.10 -10.89
CA LEU A 166 20.71 20.65 -10.31
C LEU A 166 21.58 21.87 -10.03
N GLN A 167 21.82 22.17 -8.77
CA GLN A 167 22.69 23.25 -8.34
C GLN A 167 24.12 22.73 -8.14
N VAL A 168 25.08 23.38 -8.77
CA VAL A 168 26.50 23.16 -8.53
C VAL A 168 26.95 24.19 -7.48
N LYS A 169 27.13 23.75 -6.22
CA LYS A 169 27.47 24.64 -5.09
C LYS A 169 28.94 24.96 -5.04
N ASP A 170 29.78 23.94 -5.26
CA ASP A 170 31.23 24.08 -5.37
C ASP A 170 31.75 23.20 -6.50
N LEU A 171 32.76 23.67 -7.18
CA LEU A 171 33.40 22.99 -8.29
C LEU A 171 34.92 23.16 -8.20
N SER A 172 35.61 22.08 -7.95
CA SER A 172 37.06 22.00 -7.82
C SER A 172 37.66 21.04 -8.84
N ILE A 173 38.97 20.93 -8.88
CA ILE A 173 39.69 19.94 -9.71
C ILE A 173 39.40 18.51 -9.22
N GLY A 174 39.14 18.32 -7.92
CA GLY A 174 38.93 17.03 -7.29
C GLY A 174 37.46 16.55 -7.33
N GLY A 175 36.50 17.46 -7.49
CA GLY A 175 35.09 17.09 -7.40
C GLY A 175 34.14 18.27 -7.46
N ALA A 176 32.87 17.99 -7.23
CA ALA A 176 31.82 18.99 -7.14
C ALA A 176 30.82 18.65 -6.03
N ASP A 177 30.44 19.66 -5.27
CA ASP A 177 29.29 19.60 -4.38
C ASP A 177 28.02 19.99 -5.16
N LEU A 178 27.11 19.05 -5.23
CA LEU A 178 25.85 19.22 -5.97
C LEU A 178 24.66 19.19 -5.01
N SER A 179 23.56 19.79 -5.44
CA SER A 179 22.26 19.67 -4.80
C SER A 179 21.21 19.48 -5.88
N LEU A 180 20.50 18.36 -5.83
CA LEU A 180 19.36 18.12 -6.71
C LEU A 180 18.08 18.53 -6.00
N ASP A 181 17.37 19.51 -6.55
CA ASP A 181 16.07 19.92 -6.03
C ASP A 181 14.96 19.20 -6.79
N VAL A 182 14.17 18.45 -6.05
CA VAL A 182 13.06 17.65 -6.56
C VAL A 182 11.77 17.97 -5.82
N ILE A 183 10.65 17.84 -6.51
CA ILE A 183 9.32 17.91 -5.90
C ILE A 183 8.67 16.56 -6.00
N PHE A 184 8.16 16.07 -4.86
CA PHE A 184 7.27 14.93 -4.80
C PHE A 184 5.83 15.44 -4.60
N LYS A 185 4.92 15.05 -5.52
CA LYS A 185 3.48 15.38 -5.45
C LYS A 185 2.71 14.16 -5.01
N ASN A 186 2.11 14.22 -3.84
CA ASN A 186 1.26 13.17 -3.32
C ASN A 186 -0.11 13.21 -4.00
N LYS A 187 -0.40 12.24 -4.85
CA LYS A 187 -1.71 12.11 -5.53
C LYS A 187 -2.77 11.38 -4.70
N ASN A 188 -2.41 10.93 -3.50
CA ASN A 188 -3.30 10.19 -2.63
C ASN A 188 -4.17 11.12 -1.76
N VAL A 189 -5.26 10.59 -1.22
CA VAL A 189 -6.15 11.30 -0.26
C VAL A 189 -5.70 11.12 1.19
N PHE A 190 -4.49 10.61 1.38
CA PHE A 190 -3.86 10.41 2.67
C PHE A 190 -2.41 10.88 2.64
N ASP A 191 -1.90 11.18 3.80
CA ASP A 191 -0.54 11.68 3.99
C ASP A 191 0.49 10.58 3.77
N LEU A 192 1.67 10.97 3.27
CA LEU A 192 2.87 10.17 3.19
C LEU A 192 3.90 10.76 4.15
N LEU A 193 4.13 10.11 5.28
CA LEU A 193 5.23 10.46 6.16
C LEU A 193 6.50 9.81 5.63
N VAL A 194 7.39 10.61 5.09
CA VAL A 194 8.66 10.15 4.50
C VAL A 194 9.64 9.85 5.62
N ASP A 195 10.00 8.58 5.77
CA ASP A 195 11.00 8.12 6.74
C ASP A 195 12.41 8.29 6.18
N SER A 196 12.64 7.89 4.92
CA SER A 196 13.92 8.08 4.19
C SER A 196 13.69 8.16 2.68
N ILE A 197 14.67 8.75 1.97
CA ILE A 197 14.79 8.73 0.52
C ILE A 197 16.22 8.31 0.19
N GLY A 198 16.39 7.08 -0.32
CA GLY A 198 17.62 6.60 -0.94
C GLY A 198 17.57 6.91 -2.44
N TYR A 199 18.64 7.47 -2.99
CA TYR A 199 18.65 7.90 -4.38
C TYR A 199 20.01 7.76 -5.06
N GLU A 200 19.94 7.61 -6.37
CA GLU A 200 21.07 7.66 -7.28
C GLU A 200 20.80 8.67 -8.40
N LEU A 201 21.83 9.38 -8.81
CA LEU A 201 21.80 10.33 -9.92
C LEU A 201 22.75 9.89 -11.02
N ALA A 202 22.25 9.87 -12.25
CA ALA A 202 23.08 9.76 -13.45
C ALA A 202 22.92 10.99 -14.33
N LEU A 203 24.02 11.46 -14.90
CA LEU A 203 24.06 12.51 -15.91
C LEU A 203 24.52 11.90 -17.24
N GLY A 204 23.65 11.98 -18.25
CA GLY A 204 23.81 11.15 -19.42
C GLY A 204 23.66 9.67 -19.06
N GLU A 205 24.63 8.87 -19.47
CA GLU A 205 24.69 7.43 -19.15
C GLU A 205 25.55 7.10 -17.92
N ARG A 206 26.10 8.12 -17.23
CA ARG A 206 27.06 7.96 -16.15
C ARG A 206 26.42 8.19 -14.78
N PRO A 207 26.56 7.23 -13.85
CA PRO A 207 26.24 7.47 -12.45
C PRO A 207 27.21 8.52 -11.90
N VAL A 208 26.69 9.56 -11.29
CA VAL A 208 27.49 10.67 -10.74
C VAL A 208 27.47 10.72 -9.22
N GLY A 209 26.52 10.03 -8.60
CA GLY A 209 26.49 9.95 -7.15
C GLY A 209 25.24 9.25 -6.64
N LYS A 210 25.30 8.89 -5.37
CA LYS A 210 24.20 8.34 -4.60
C LYS A 210 24.15 9.00 -3.24
N GLY A 211 22.99 9.00 -2.62
CA GLY A 211 22.82 9.55 -1.30
C GLY A 211 21.57 9.00 -0.62
N GLU A 212 21.44 9.36 0.63
CA GLU A 212 20.27 9.10 1.42
C GLU A 212 19.96 10.32 2.28
N ILE A 213 18.69 10.68 2.36
CA ILE A 213 18.21 11.64 3.34
C ILE A 213 17.16 10.97 4.20
N GLY A 214 17.26 11.16 5.50
CA GLY A 214 16.26 10.78 6.48
C GLY A 214 15.51 11.99 7.01
N GLY A 215 14.49 11.72 7.77
CA GLY A 215 13.77 12.70 8.57
C GLY A 215 12.28 12.75 8.28
N ASP A 216 11.52 12.96 9.33
CA ASP A 216 10.06 13.01 9.37
C ASP A 216 9.50 14.18 8.55
N LYS A 217 9.46 14.01 7.24
CA LYS A 217 8.91 14.99 6.32
C LYS A 217 7.55 14.51 5.82
N ASN A 218 6.49 15.09 6.31
CA ASN A 218 5.14 14.80 5.84
C ASN A 218 4.87 15.44 4.48
N ILE A 219 4.38 14.66 3.51
CA ILE A 219 3.75 15.14 2.28
C ILE A 219 2.25 14.94 2.45
N GLU A 220 1.56 16.03 2.76
CA GLU A 220 0.12 15.98 3.02
C GLU A 220 -0.67 15.44 1.82
N ALA A 221 -1.88 14.95 2.10
CA ALA A 221 -2.81 14.51 1.06
C ALA A 221 -3.02 15.58 -0.01
N ARG A 222 -2.87 15.21 -1.27
CA ARG A 222 -3.04 16.12 -2.42
C ARG A 222 -2.08 17.31 -2.46
N ALA A 223 -1.02 17.27 -1.68
CA ALA A 223 -0.01 18.32 -1.63
C ALA A 223 1.31 17.90 -2.30
N GLU A 224 2.19 18.87 -2.45
CA GLU A 224 3.55 18.68 -2.94
C GLU A 224 4.57 19.16 -1.91
N LYS A 225 5.76 18.56 -1.96
CA LYS A 225 6.87 18.95 -1.09
C LYS A 225 8.18 18.92 -1.86
N ALA A 226 8.96 19.97 -1.67
CA ALA A 226 10.31 20.05 -2.22
C ALA A 226 11.33 19.42 -1.28
N PHE A 227 12.31 18.73 -1.88
CA PHE A 227 13.47 18.15 -1.23
C PHE A 227 14.72 18.59 -1.94
N SER A 228 15.75 18.99 -1.17
CA SER A 228 17.09 19.27 -1.69
C SER A 228 17.98 18.09 -1.31
N LEU A 229 18.42 17.36 -2.31
CA LEU A 229 19.17 16.12 -2.18
C LEU A 229 20.66 16.40 -2.38
N PRO A 230 21.50 16.31 -1.35
CA PRO A 230 22.93 16.57 -1.47
C PRO A 230 23.62 15.41 -2.19
N LEU A 231 24.59 15.76 -3.05
CA LEU A 231 25.41 14.81 -3.79
C LEU A 231 26.86 15.29 -3.78
N LEU A 232 27.77 14.42 -3.44
CA LEU A 232 29.20 14.65 -3.59
C LEU A 232 29.68 13.90 -4.83
N LEU A 233 30.30 14.60 -5.76
CA LEU A 233 30.85 14.06 -6.99
C LEU A 233 32.38 14.11 -6.93
N GLU A 234 33.04 12.96 -6.91
CA GLU A 234 34.49 12.84 -6.95
C GLU A 234 34.98 12.56 -8.38
N PHE A 235 35.67 13.52 -9.02
CA PHE A 235 36.10 13.37 -10.42
C PHE A 235 37.16 12.28 -10.63
N PHE A 236 37.86 11.88 -9.58
CA PHE A 236 38.78 10.75 -9.65
C PHE A 236 38.06 9.41 -9.83
N GLU A 237 36.82 9.31 -9.36
CA GLU A 237 35.99 8.10 -9.50
C GLU A 237 35.16 8.09 -10.78
N VAL A 238 34.57 9.22 -11.16
CA VAL A 238 33.63 9.31 -12.28
C VAL A 238 34.24 9.82 -13.59
N GLY A 239 35.50 10.31 -13.54
CA GLY A 239 36.26 10.74 -14.71
C GLY A 239 36.01 12.17 -15.14
N LYS A 240 36.89 12.68 -16.04
CA LYS A 240 36.88 14.04 -16.58
C LYS A 240 35.57 14.37 -17.33
N GLU A 241 34.93 13.36 -17.92
CA GLU A 241 33.69 13.55 -18.69
C GLU A 241 32.54 14.02 -17.80
N ALA A 242 32.49 13.68 -16.52
CA ALA A 242 31.49 14.21 -15.61
C ALA A 242 31.62 15.74 -15.42
N TYR A 243 32.85 16.24 -15.36
CA TYR A 243 33.12 17.68 -15.37
C TYR A 243 32.61 18.36 -16.67
N GLU A 244 32.89 17.74 -17.83
CA GLU A 244 32.46 18.24 -19.12
C GLU A 244 30.95 18.24 -19.28
N ILE A 245 30.26 17.22 -18.75
CA ILE A 245 28.81 17.18 -18.74
C ILE A 245 28.22 18.33 -17.93
N LEU A 246 28.77 18.62 -16.74
CA LEU A 246 28.29 19.73 -15.89
C LEU A 246 28.51 21.13 -16.55
N GLN A 247 29.35 21.23 -17.60
CA GLN A 247 29.55 22.45 -18.35
C GLN A 247 28.49 22.66 -19.45
N GLN A 248 27.72 21.64 -19.79
CA GLN A 248 26.73 21.74 -20.86
C GLN A 248 25.51 22.56 -20.41
N PRO A 249 24.86 23.30 -21.30
CA PRO A 249 23.68 24.10 -20.97
C PRO A 249 22.44 23.24 -20.62
N ARG A 250 22.38 22.02 -21.13
CA ARG A 250 21.34 21.05 -20.84
C ARG A 250 21.92 19.64 -20.79
N VAL A 251 21.53 18.88 -19.82
CA VAL A 251 22.08 17.55 -19.54
C VAL A 251 20.93 16.55 -19.29
N PRO A 252 20.98 15.37 -19.93
CA PRO A 252 20.08 14.30 -19.54
C PRO A 252 20.37 13.91 -18.07
N CYS A 253 19.34 13.96 -17.24
CA CYS A 253 19.42 13.60 -15.83
C CYS A 253 18.46 12.45 -15.58
N ARG A 254 18.97 11.36 -15.00
CA ARG A 254 18.16 10.26 -14.49
C ARG A 254 18.28 10.19 -12.98
N PHE A 255 17.17 10.32 -12.32
CA PHE A 255 17.00 10.25 -10.87
C PHE A 255 16.21 9.00 -10.52
N LEU A 256 16.84 8.06 -9.83
CA LEU A 256 16.22 6.79 -9.45
C LEU A 256 16.49 6.49 -7.98
N GLY A 257 15.64 5.67 -7.38
CA GLY A 257 15.80 5.31 -5.98
C GLY A 257 14.52 4.75 -5.37
N GLU A 258 14.50 4.83 -4.04
CA GLU A 258 13.38 4.39 -3.23
C GLU A 258 13.09 5.39 -2.11
N MET A 259 11.82 5.51 -1.78
CA MET A 259 11.35 6.31 -0.67
C MET A 259 10.60 5.41 0.30
N GLU A 260 11.09 5.31 1.53
CA GLU A 260 10.36 4.68 2.61
C GLU A 260 9.36 5.66 3.19
N VAL A 261 8.11 5.24 3.28
CA VAL A 261 7.03 6.07 3.83
C VAL A 261 6.20 5.30 4.83
N THR A 262 5.73 6.01 5.85
CA THR A 262 4.70 5.54 6.77
C THR A 262 3.36 6.17 6.39
N THR A 263 2.33 5.35 6.30
CA THR A 263 0.95 5.75 6.03
C THR A 263 0.05 5.30 7.17
N VAL A 264 -1.24 5.65 7.11
CA VAL A 264 -2.26 5.15 8.06
C VAL A 264 -2.44 3.63 8.02
N TRP A 265 -1.93 2.95 6.97
CA TRP A 265 -1.98 1.48 6.82
C TRP A 265 -0.63 0.81 7.08
N GLY A 266 0.39 1.55 7.51
CA GLY A 266 1.73 1.04 7.81
C GLY A 266 2.80 1.56 6.86
N ARG A 267 3.97 0.93 6.95
CA ARG A 267 5.14 1.29 6.13
C ARG A 267 5.04 0.68 4.75
N MET A 268 5.57 1.41 3.76
CA MET A 268 5.71 0.95 2.39
C MET A 268 6.94 1.57 1.75
N VAL A 269 7.43 0.91 0.69
CA VAL A 269 8.54 1.40 -0.14
C VAL A 269 7.98 1.78 -1.50
N ILE A 270 8.33 2.97 -1.97
CA ILE A 270 7.95 3.51 -3.26
C ILE A 270 9.23 3.63 -4.08
N HIS A 271 9.33 2.83 -5.15
CA HIS A 271 10.44 2.92 -6.10
C HIS A 271 10.14 3.98 -7.14
N PHE A 272 11.16 4.71 -7.55
CA PHE A 272 11.02 5.73 -8.58
C PHE A 272 12.20 5.71 -9.56
N ASP A 273 11.92 6.09 -10.81
CA ASP A 273 12.88 6.26 -11.89
C ASP A 273 12.39 7.37 -12.81
N LYS A 274 13.03 8.51 -12.75
CA LYS A 274 12.66 9.71 -13.49
C LYS A 274 13.82 10.20 -14.34
N SER A 275 13.54 10.45 -15.62
CA SER A 275 14.51 11.01 -16.55
C SER A 275 13.99 12.30 -17.14
N GLU A 276 14.80 13.35 -17.08
CA GLU A 276 14.50 14.67 -17.63
C GLU A 276 15.75 15.37 -18.16
N MET A 277 15.55 16.35 -19.06
CA MET A 277 16.62 17.26 -19.50
C MET A 277 16.68 18.45 -18.54
N ILE A 278 17.75 18.59 -17.81
CA ILE A 278 17.94 19.67 -16.82
C ILE A 278 19.05 20.64 -17.25
N SER A 279 18.99 21.86 -16.71
CA SER A 279 20.07 22.85 -16.85
C SER A 279 20.79 22.97 -15.51
N PRO A 280 22.09 22.60 -15.42
CA PRO A 280 22.86 22.82 -14.20
C PRO A 280 22.95 24.31 -13.88
N LEU A 281 22.60 24.69 -12.66
CA LEU A 281 22.71 26.05 -12.15
C LEU A 281 24.00 26.19 -11.34
N ARG A 282 24.81 27.18 -11.62
CA ARG A 282 26.00 27.49 -10.83
C ARG A 282 25.65 28.52 -9.77
N ALA A 283 26.07 28.29 -8.55
CA ALA A 283 26.10 29.33 -7.55
C ALA A 283 27.14 30.39 -8.01
N ASN A 284 26.70 31.63 -8.11
CA ASN A 284 27.59 32.77 -8.41
C ASN A 284 28.49 33.06 -7.22
#